data_b3ae14119f49c79211db3c1370362b2f
#
_entry.id   b3ae14119f49c79211db3c1370362b2f
#
_cell.length_a   1.000
_cell.length_b   1.000
_cell.length_c   1.000
_cell.angle_alpha   90.00
_cell.angle_beta   90.00
_cell.angle_gamma   90.00
#
_symmetry.space_group_name_H-M   'P 1'
#
loop_
_entity.id
_entity.type
_entity.pdbx_description
1 polymer ?
#
loop_
_entity_poly.entity_id
_entity_poly.type
_entity_poly.pdbx_seq_one_letter_code
_entity_poly.pdbx_strand_id
1 'polypeptide(L)'
;MKIIKLNPLIFVIGSLTSFLCLADKQPNLIVYMIDDLGWNQISATQVTMGTHTGSLITPNIEKIANQGLSFTHAYTQPNCAPSRAAMLSGQYPARINNGVYVVGNLNRNKKPGITKEQAQFEGPNQRQDVASEAVTIAEALKKNGYNTAHIGKYHVGGHSGESTMPENQGFFATK
;
A
#
# COMPACT_ATOMS: atom_id res chain seq x y z
N MET A 1 31.54 -27.42 -43.39
CA MET A 1 30.63 -26.78 -42.43
C MET A 1 29.26 -27.42 -42.62
N LYS A 2 28.84 -28.35 -41.73
CA LYS A 2 27.53 -29.04 -41.80
C LYS A 2 26.47 -28.15 -41.16
N ILE A 3 25.55 -27.64 -41.96
CA ILE A 3 24.37 -26.90 -41.48
C ILE A 3 23.38 -27.91 -40.94
N ILE A 4 23.15 -27.91 -39.63
CA ILE A 4 22.12 -28.73 -39.00
C ILE A 4 20.77 -28.05 -39.29
N LYS A 5 19.97 -28.72 -40.16
CA LYS A 5 18.57 -28.30 -40.40
C LYS A 5 17.75 -28.66 -39.17
N LEU A 6 17.43 -27.66 -38.34
CA LEU A 6 16.48 -27.85 -37.26
C LEU A 6 15.08 -28.14 -37.81
N ASN A 7 14.49 -29.21 -37.34
CA ASN A 7 13.16 -29.64 -37.75
C ASN A 7 12.11 -28.65 -37.19
N PRO A 8 11.29 -27.97 -38.04
CA PRO A 8 10.32 -26.97 -37.60
C PRO A 8 9.27 -27.55 -36.60
N LEU A 9 9.08 -28.87 -36.62
CA LEU A 9 8.18 -29.56 -35.70
C LEU A 9 8.64 -29.46 -34.25
N ILE A 10 9.97 -29.44 -33.99
CA ILE A 10 10.52 -29.31 -32.62
C ILE A 10 10.31 -27.90 -32.09
N PHE A 11 10.30 -26.89 -32.96
CA PHE A 11 10.06 -25.49 -32.54
C PHE A 11 8.62 -25.22 -32.14
N VAL A 12 7.65 -25.87 -32.80
CA VAL A 12 6.22 -25.77 -32.49
C VAL A 12 5.87 -26.45 -31.16
N ILE A 13 6.49 -27.58 -30.86
CA ILE A 13 6.25 -28.31 -29.58
C ILE A 13 6.86 -27.51 -28.41
N GLY A 14 8.01 -26.87 -28.59
CA GLY A 14 8.65 -26.04 -27.55
C GLY A 14 7.85 -24.78 -27.21
N SER A 15 7.11 -24.18 -28.15
CA SER A 15 6.29 -23.00 -27.91
C SER A 15 4.93 -23.31 -27.28
N LEU A 16 4.40 -24.53 -27.41
CA LEU A 16 3.14 -24.94 -26.77
C LEU A 16 3.30 -25.30 -25.28
N THR A 17 4.50 -25.69 -24.84
CA THR A 17 4.73 -26.05 -23.43
C THR A 17 4.89 -24.82 -22.54
N SER A 18 5.11 -23.64 -23.07
CA SER A 18 5.24 -22.39 -22.30
C SER A 18 3.90 -21.83 -21.79
N PHE A 19 2.77 -22.36 -22.25
CA PHE A 19 1.43 -21.88 -21.89
C PHE A 19 0.76 -22.62 -20.72
N LEU A 20 1.42 -23.62 -20.13
CA LEU A 20 0.81 -24.47 -19.09
C LEU A 20 1.21 -24.06 -17.65
N CYS A 21 1.74 -22.88 -17.43
CA CYS A 21 1.87 -22.34 -16.08
C CYS A 21 0.60 -21.58 -15.68
N LEU A 22 -0.53 -22.27 -15.67
CA LEU A 22 -1.75 -21.81 -15.04
C LEU A 22 -1.55 -21.93 -13.53
N ALA A 23 -1.32 -20.82 -12.87
CA ALA A 23 -1.45 -20.77 -11.42
C ALA A 23 -2.91 -21.14 -11.08
N ASP A 24 -3.12 -22.35 -10.61
CA ASP A 24 -4.43 -22.98 -10.42
C ASP A 24 -5.25 -22.33 -9.29
N LYS A 25 -4.65 -21.43 -8.51
CA LYS A 25 -5.32 -20.65 -7.43
C LYS A 25 -4.73 -19.27 -7.28
N GLN A 26 -5.61 -18.30 -7.17
CA GLN A 26 -5.22 -16.93 -6.81
C GLN A 26 -4.58 -16.95 -5.40
N PRO A 27 -3.42 -16.28 -5.20
CA PRO A 27 -2.77 -16.22 -3.89
C PRO A 27 -3.59 -15.40 -2.91
N ASN A 28 -3.56 -15.75 -1.63
CA ASN A 28 -4.05 -14.88 -0.57
C ASN A 28 -3.10 -13.69 -0.40
N LEU A 29 -3.66 -12.50 -0.21
CA LEU A 29 -2.93 -11.27 -0.03
C LEU A 29 -3.20 -10.70 1.37
N ILE A 30 -2.16 -10.54 2.17
CA ILE A 30 -2.23 -9.93 3.49
C ILE A 30 -1.30 -8.72 3.50
N VAL A 31 -1.88 -7.54 3.72
CA VAL A 31 -1.12 -6.31 3.95
C VAL A 31 -1.13 -6.02 5.45
N TYR A 32 0.02 -6.12 6.09
CA TYR A 32 0.17 -5.87 7.51
C TYR A 32 0.93 -4.56 7.72
N MET A 33 0.19 -3.50 8.05
CA MET A 33 0.76 -2.18 8.30
C MET A 33 0.84 -1.92 9.80
N ILE A 34 2.04 -1.68 10.30
CA ILE A 34 2.27 -1.32 11.71
C ILE A 34 2.34 0.20 11.81
N ASP A 35 1.45 0.77 12.61
CA ASP A 35 1.35 2.22 12.82
C ASP A 35 2.47 2.71 13.76
N ASP A 36 3.02 3.87 13.46
CA ASP A 36 4.03 4.58 14.26
C ASP A 36 5.31 3.77 14.57
N LEU A 37 5.66 2.79 13.72
CA LEU A 37 6.87 2.00 13.87
C LEU A 37 7.99 2.50 12.94
N GLY A 38 9.13 2.82 13.51
CA GLY A 38 10.33 3.16 12.73
C GLY A 38 10.98 1.91 12.14
N TRP A 39 11.48 2.01 10.92
CA TRP A 39 12.08 0.90 10.17
C TRP A 39 13.25 0.21 10.90
N ASN A 40 14.01 0.95 11.72
CA ASN A 40 15.16 0.44 12.46
C ASN A 40 14.85 -0.01 13.89
N GLN A 41 13.58 0.02 14.30
CA GLN A 41 13.16 -0.34 15.66
C GLN A 41 12.91 -1.84 15.85
N ILE A 42 12.78 -2.60 14.78
CA ILE A 42 12.51 -4.03 14.80
C ILE A 42 13.78 -4.85 14.57
N SER A 43 13.90 -5.98 15.24
CA SER A 43 15.08 -6.86 15.10
C SER A 43 15.22 -7.46 13.69
N ALA A 44 14.14 -7.57 12.93
CA ALA A 44 14.18 -7.97 11.53
C ALA A 44 15.06 -7.06 10.65
N THR A 45 15.27 -5.80 11.01
CA THR A 45 16.16 -4.88 10.29
C THR A 45 17.63 -5.34 10.40
N GLN A 46 18.02 -5.98 11.51
CA GLN A 46 19.34 -6.58 11.65
C GLN A 46 19.61 -7.64 10.58
N VAL A 47 18.59 -8.43 10.26
CA VAL A 47 18.69 -9.49 9.24
C VAL A 47 18.90 -8.90 7.83
N THR A 48 18.22 -7.80 7.53
CA THR A 48 18.19 -7.22 6.18
C THR A 48 19.28 -6.18 5.94
N MET A 49 19.63 -5.40 6.94
CA MET A 49 20.50 -4.22 6.79
C MET A 49 21.72 -4.24 7.72
N GLY A 50 21.85 -5.24 8.58
CA GLY A 50 22.95 -5.35 9.55
C GLY A 50 22.88 -4.30 10.66
N THR A 51 21.80 -3.54 10.77
CA THR A 51 21.64 -2.47 11.76
C THR A 51 20.34 -2.65 12.53
N HIS A 52 20.42 -2.54 13.84
CA HIS A 52 19.28 -2.58 14.73
C HIS A 52 19.54 -1.65 15.90
N THR A 53 18.76 -0.58 16.00
CA THR A 53 18.88 0.40 17.11
C THR A 53 17.75 0.28 18.09
N GLY A 54 16.74 -0.53 17.79
CA GLY A 54 15.52 -0.64 18.57
C GLY A 54 15.59 -1.70 19.66
N SER A 55 14.71 -1.56 20.59
CA SER A 55 14.49 -2.48 21.69
C SER A 55 13.46 -3.58 21.40
N LEU A 56 12.85 -3.57 20.21
CA LEU A 56 11.77 -4.46 19.87
C LEU A 56 12.31 -5.75 19.24
N ILE A 57 12.18 -6.84 19.96
CA ILE A 57 12.52 -8.18 19.47
C ILE A 57 11.29 -8.72 18.74
N THR A 58 11.44 -8.98 17.44
CA THR A 58 10.34 -9.35 16.52
C THR A 58 10.62 -10.66 15.79
N PRO A 59 10.68 -11.81 16.48
CA PRO A 59 11.15 -13.06 15.89
C PRO A 59 10.26 -13.56 14.75
N ASN A 60 8.97 -13.29 14.79
CA ASN A 60 8.05 -13.68 13.74
C ASN A 60 8.25 -12.83 12.46
N ILE A 61 8.55 -11.53 12.60
CA ILE A 61 8.86 -10.67 11.46
C ILE A 61 10.22 -11.08 10.87
N GLU A 62 11.20 -11.40 11.72
CA GLU A 62 12.50 -11.97 11.29
C GLU A 62 12.31 -13.26 10.47
N LYS A 63 11.41 -14.15 10.92
CA LYS A 63 11.10 -15.37 10.18
C LYS A 63 10.55 -15.07 8.79
N ILE A 64 9.63 -14.10 8.67
CA ILE A 64 9.08 -13.66 7.38
C ILE A 64 10.19 -13.04 6.51
N ALA A 65 11.05 -12.18 7.08
CA ALA A 65 12.17 -11.57 6.38
C ALA A 65 13.16 -12.61 5.83
N ASN A 66 13.42 -13.67 6.60
CA ASN A 66 14.32 -14.76 6.19
C ASN A 66 13.71 -15.69 5.14
N GLN A 67 12.39 -15.80 5.05
CA GLN A 67 11.67 -16.67 4.12
C GLN A 67 11.18 -15.95 2.87
N GLY A 68 11.20 -14.63 2.89
CA GLY A 68 10.66 -13.77 1.84
C GLY A 68 11.70 -12.83 1.25
N LEU A 69 11.20 -11.71 0.72
CA LEU A 69 12.00 -10.63 0.19
C LEU A 69 11.88 -9.39 1.09
N SER A 70 13.02 -8.84 1.49
CA SER A 70 13.10 -7.59 2.24
C SER A 70 13.58 -6.45 1.35
N PHE A 71 12.84 -5.37 1.32
CA PHE A 71 13.19 -4.17 0.56
C PHE A 71 13.98 -3.21 1.44
N THR A 72 15.18 -2.85 1.02
CA THR A 72 16.02 -1.87 1.72
C THR A 72 15.68 -0.42 1.37
N HIS A 73 14.96 -0.21 0.27
CA HIS A 73 14.54 1.10 -0.25
C HIS A 73 13.03 1.12 -0.49
N ALA A 74 12.25 0.94 0.57
CA ALA A 74 10.80 1.07 0.55
C ALA A 74 10.39 2.22 1.47
N TYR A 75 9.63 3.18 0.93
CA TYR A 75 9.28 4.41 1.64
C TYR A 75 7.77 4.55 1.74
N THR A 76 7.33 5.03 2.88
CA THR A 76 5.95 5.47 3.11
C THR A 76 5.88 6.99 3.11
N GLN A 77 4.72 7.55 3.35
CA GLN A 77 4.54 8.98 3.53
C GLN A 77 4.91 9.39 4.97
N PRO A 78 5.15 10.68 5.24
CA PRO A 78 5.61 11.14 6.56
C PRO A 78 4.63 10.95 7.71
N ASN A 79 3.38 10.58 7.44
CA ASN A 79 2.32 10.44 8.44
C ASN A 79 1.42 9.24 8.11
N CYS A 80 0.68 8.76 9.11
CA CYS A 80 -0.22 7.61 9.02
C CYS A 80 -1.33 7.78 7.96
N ALA A 81 -2.05 8.90 7.95
CA ALA A 81 -3.14 9.13 7.01
C ALA A 81 -2.68 9.14 5.54
N PRO A 82 -1.68 9.92 5.13
CA PRO A 82 -1.21 9.91 3.75
C PRO A 82 -0.58 8.56 3.35
N SER A 83 0.07 7.84 4.27
CA SER A 83 0.59 6.50 3.98
C SER A 83 -0.52 5.50 3.68
N ARG A 84 -1.61 5.54 4.47
CA ARG A 84 -2.79 4.69 4.26
C ARG A 84 -3.53 5.05 2.99
N ALA A 85 -3.71 6.35 2.72
CA ALA A 85 -4.31 6.81 1.47
C ALA A 85 -3.51 6.35 0.24
N ALA A 86 -2.19 6.47 0.27
CA ALA A 86 -1.32 6.03 -0.82
C ALA A 86 -1.40 4.51 -1.03
N MET A 87 -1.35 3.73 0.04
CA MET A 87 -1.45 2.27 -0.01
C MET A 87 -2.80 1.82 -0.57
N LEU A 88 -3.90 2.42 -0.10
CA LEU A 88 -5.25 2.04 -0.52
C LEU A 88 -5.54 2.39 -1.97
N SER A 89 -5.12 3.57 -2.42
CA SER A 89 -5.46 4.10 -3.75
C SER A 89 -4.38 3.89 -4.81
N GLY A 90 -3.16 3.48 -4.42
CA GLY A 90 -2.01 3.44 -5.33
C GLY A 90 -1.56 4.82 -5.83
N GLN A 91 -2.03 5.90 -5.20
CA GLN A 91 -1.75 7.26 -5.64
C GLN A 91 -0.85 8.00 -4.66
N TYR A 92 0.00 8.86 -5.19
CA TYR A 92 0.83 9.72 -4.36
C TYR A 92 -0.05 10.80 -3.69
N PRO A 93 0.00 10.99 -2.35
CA PRO A 93 -0.92 11.87 -1.63
C PRO A 93 -0.86 13.34 -2.03
N ALA A 94 0.30 13.80 -2.50
CA ALA A 94 0.48 15.18 -3.01
C ALA A 94 -0.16 15.40 -4.39
N ARG A 95 -0.83 14.40 -4.95
CA ARG A 95 -1.48 14.49 -6.25
C ARG A 95 -2.83 15.21 -6.11
N ILE A 96 -2.81 16.53 -6.21
CA ILE A 96 -3.90 17.45 -5.85
C ILE A 96 -5.21 17.14 -6.59
N ASN A 97 -5.15 16.80 -7.87
CA ASN A 97 -6.35 16.63 -8.71
C ASN A 97 -7.07 15.29 -8.52
N ASN A 98 -6.50 14.34 -7.80
CA ASN A 98 -7.08 13.02 -7.61
C ASN A 98 -7.71 12.79 -6.24
N GLY A 99 -7.77 13.84 -5.42
CA GLY A 99 -8.50 13.81 -4.16
C GLY A 99 -7.94 12.92 -3.05
N VAL A 100 -6.72 12.41 -3.22
CA VAL A 100 -6.08 11.50 -2.25
C VAL A 100 -5.08 12.22 -1.35
N TYR A 101 -5.03 13.54 -1.43
CA TYR A 101 -4.15 14.32 -0.58
C TYR A 101 -4.74 14.44 0.82
N VAL A 102 -4.28 13.56 1.70
CA VAL A 102 -4.70 13.52 3.11
C VAL A 102 -3.52 13.94 3.98
N VAL A 103 -3.61 15.10 4.57
CA VAL A 103 -2.61 15.62 5.52
C VAL A 103 -3.32 16.06 6.79
N GLY A 104 -3.55 15.12 7.68
CA GLY A 104 -4.00 15.41 9.03
C GLY A 104 -5.29 16.23 9.13
N ASN A 105 -5.61 16.63 10.35
CA ASN A 105 -6.80 17.42 10.64
C ASN A 105 -6.61 18.90 10.21
N LEU A 106 -7.42 19.38 9.27
CA LEU A 106 -7.44 20.77 8.81
C LEU A 106 -7.59 21.79 9.95
N ASN A 107 -8.24 21.40 11.05
CA ASN A 107 -8.42 22.25 12.22
C ASN A 107 -7.16 22.42 13.07
N ARG A 108 -6.13 21.58 12.89
CA ARG A 108 -4.86 21.72 13.61
C ARG A 108 -4.02 22.89 13.14
N ASN A 109 -4.26 23.41 11.96
CA ASN A 109 -3.53 24.56 11.41
C ASN A 109 -4.04 25.90 11.97
N LYS A 110 -5.09 25.90 12.79
CA LYS A 110 -5.42 27.06 13.62
C LYS A 110 -4.47 27.09 14.82
N LYS A 111 -3.19 27.42 14.57
CA LYS A 111 -2.36 27.89 15.67
C LYS A 111 -3.02 29.17 16.19
N PRO A 112 -3.30 29.25 17.52
CA PRO A 112 -3.77 30.50 18.10
C PRO A 112 -2.79 31.62 17.73
N GLY A 113 -3.26 32.65 17.07
CA GLY A 113 -2.47 33.84 16.78
C GLY A 113 -1.94 34.02 15.37
N ILE A 114 -2.11 33.06 14.45
CA ILE A 114 -1.77 33.27 13.03
C ILE A 114 -3.06 33.17 12.20
N THR A 115 -3.47 34.26 11.57
CA THR A 115 -4.60 34.28 10.65
C THR A 115 -4.15 33.77 9.26
N LYS A 116 -5.12 33.42 8.38
CA LYS A 116 -4.82 32.99 7.01
C LYS A 116 -4.07 34.09 6.25
N GLU A 117 -4.38 35.35 6.52
CA GLU A 117 -3.80 36.55 5.91
C GLU A 117 -2.34 36.79 6.37
N GLN A 118 -1.98 36.28 7.54
CA GLN A 118 -0.62 36.38 8.09
C GLN A 118 0.29 35.22 7.64
N ALA A 119 -0.27 34.20 7.02
CA ALA A 119 0.53 33.11 6.48
C ALA A 119 1.27 33.56 5.21
N GLN A 120 2.58 33.37 5.18
CA GLN A 120 3.40 33.70 4.00
C GLN A 120 3.13 32.76 2.81
N PHE A 121 2.56 31.58 3.09
CA PHE A 121 2.28 30.55 2.08
C PHE A 121 0.90 29.97 2.33
N GLU A 122 0.15 29.76 1.27
CA GLU A 122 -1.09 29.00 1.30
C GLU A 122 -0.76 27.53 1.01
N GLY A 123 -1.12 26.64 1.95
CA GLY A 123 -0.97 25.19 1.75
C GLY A 123 -1.99 24.66 0.73
N PRO A 124 -1.74 23.52 0.11
CA PRO A 124 -2.71 22.89 -0.78
C PRO A 124 -3.98 22.48 -0.02
N ASN A 125 -5.09 22.40 -0.75
CA ASN A 125 -6.34 21.87 -0.20
C ASN A 125 -6.12 20.44 0.32
N GLN A 126 -6.55 20.22 1.56
CA GLN A 126 -6.37 18.96 2.24
C GLN A 126 -7.71 18.22 2.29
N ARG A 127 -7.63 16.88 2.10
CA ARG A 127 -8.75 15.96 2.36
C ARG A 127 -8.42 15.08 3.54
N GLN A 128 -9.45 14.65 4.26
CA GLN A 128 -9.31 13.71 5.38
C GLN A 128 -9.55 12.26 4.93
N ASP A 129 -10.27 12.08 3.82
CA ASP A 129 -10.67 10.79 3.30
C ASP A 129 -10.09 10.54 1.92
N VAL A 130 -9.89 9.28 1.59
CA VAL A 130 -9.75 8.83 0.21
C VAL A 130 -11.07 9.16 -0.51
N ALA A 131 -10.97 9.78 -1.66
CA ALA A 131 -12.16 10.13 -2.43
C ALA A 131 -12.98 8.88 -2.79
N SER A 132 -14.30 8.98 -2.72
CA SER A 132 -15.19 7.86 -3.09
C SER A 132 -15.03 7.41 -4.55
N GLU A 133 -14.54 8.29 -5.40
CA GLU A 133 -14.28 8.01 -6.83
C GLU A 133 -12.91 7.34 -7.06
N ALA A 134 -12.04 7.32 -6.06
CA ALA A 134 -10.74 6.67 -6.17
C ALA A 134 -10.91 5.16 -6.05
N VAL A 135 -10.45 4.43 -7.06
CA VAL A 135 -10.44 2.96 -7.00
C VAL A 135 -9.41 2.50 -5.98
N THR A 136 -9.87 1.82 -4.94
CA THR A 136 -9.01 1.25 -3.91
C THR A 136 -8.47 -0.12 -4.31
N ILE A 137 -7.40 -0.57 -3.63
CA ILE A 137 -6.88 -1.93 -3.79
C ILE A 137 -7.95 -2.98 -3.47
N ALA A 138 -8.82 -2.71 -2.50
CA ALA A 138 -9.91 -3.61 -2.13
C ALA A 138 -10.95 -3.74 -3.24
N GLU A 139 -11.35 -2.63 -3.87
CA GLU A 139 -12.27 -2.64 -5.01
C GLU A 139 -11.65 -3.35 -6.22
N ALA A 140 -10.38 -3.09 -6.49
CA ALA A 140 -9.66 -3.75 -7.58
C ALA A 140 -9.58 -5.28 -7.36
N LEU A 141 -9.27 -5.71 -6.15
CA LEU A 141 -9.22 -7.14 -5.79
C LEU A 141 -10.61 -7.78 -5.82
N LYS A 142 -11.62 -7.11 -5.27
CA LYS A 142 -13.01 -7.58 -5.29
C LYS A 142 -13.51 -7.79 -6.73
N LYS A 143 -13.17 -6.86 -7.64
CA LYS A 143 -13.49 -6.98 -9.07
C LYS A 143 -12.83 -8.21 -9.71
N ASN A 144 -11.74 -8.69 -9.15
CA ASN A 144 -11.02 -9.89 -9.58
C ASN A 144 -11.36 -11.14 -8.74
N GLY A 145 -12.49 -11.15 -8.05
CA GLY A 145 -13.01 -12.31 -7.34
C GLY A 145 -12.48 -12.56 -5.93
N TYR A 146 -11.74 -11.62 -5.36
CA TYR A 146 -11.29 -11.73 -3.98
C TYR A 146 -12.38 -11.31 -2.99
N ASN A 147 -12.42 -11.99 -1.84
CA ASN A 147 -13.06 -11.48 -0.65
C ASN A 147 -12.07 -10.61 0.10
N THR A 148 -12.48 -9.37 0.41
CA THR A 148 -11.62 -8.36 1.01
C THR A 148 -12.10 -8.02 2.41
N ALA A 149 -11.17 -7.86 3.34
CA ALA A 149 -11.47 -7.47 4.71
C ALA A 149 -10.48 -6.41 5.19
N HIS A 150 -10.94 -5.51 6.04
CA HIS A 150 -10.12 -4.55 6.75
C HIS A 150 -10.25 -4.79 8.25
N ILE A 151 -9.14 -4.80 8.96
CA ILE A 151 -9.10 -4.99 10.41
C ILE A 151 -8.22 -3.91 11.01
N GLY A 152 -8.75 -3.17 11.98
CA GLY A 152 -8.03 -2.14 12.71
C GLY A 152 -8.19 -0.73 12.14
N LYS A 153 -7.15 0.09 12.26
CA LYS A 153 -7.21 1.52 11.93
C LYS A 153 -7.30 1.78 10.42
N TYR A 154 -8.41 2.30 9.96
CA TYR A 154 -8.61 2.76 8.58
C TYR A 154 -8.08 4.19 8.36
N HIS A 155 -8.53 5.15 9.16
CA HIS A 155 -8.08 6.54 9.27
C HIS A 155 -8.45 7.48 8.11
N VAL A 156 -8.74 6.97 6.94
CA VAL A 156 -8.90 7.78 5.72
C VAL A 156 -10.29 7.61 5.09
N GLY A 157 -11.30 7.48 5.95
CA GLY A 157 -12.70 7.38 5.57
C GLY A 157 -13.63 7.73 6.71
N GLY A 158 -14.88 8.03 6.36
CA GLY A 158 -15.94 8.38 7.29
C GLY A 158 -16.02 9.84 7.73
N HIS A 159 -15.05 10.68 7.40
CA HIS A 159 -15.09 12.11 7.74
C HIS A 159 -15.97 12.91 6.75
N SER A 160 -16.00 12.47 5.50
CA SER A 160 -16.79 13.10 4.44
C SER A 160 -18.12 12.40 4.16
N GLY A 161 -18.46 11.40 4.96
CA GLY A 161 -19.71 10.65 4.86
C GLY A 161 -19.51 9.14 4.63
N GLU A 162 -20.63 8.44 4.54
CA GLU A 162 -20.65 6.97 4.46
C GLU A 162 -19.97 6.43 3.20
N SER A 163 -20.01 7.16 2.08
CA SER A 163 -19.38 6.73 0.82
C SER A 163 -17.87 6.50 0.93
N THR A 164 -17.22 7.09 1.93
CA THR A 164 -15.78 6.94 2.18
C THR A 164 -15.45 5.92 3.26
N MET A 165 -16.46 5.28 3.86
CA MET A 165 -16.25 4.20 4.82
C MET A 165 -15.65 2.96 4.15
N PRO A 166 -14.87 2.15 4.85
CA PRO A 166 -14.19 1.00 4.24
C PRO A 166 -15.16 0.00 3.58
N GLU A 167 -16.37 -0.17 4.12
CA GLU A 167 -17.41 -1.01 3.53
C GLU A 167 -17.83 -0.54 2.13
N ASN A 168 -17.82 0.77 1.90
CA ASN A 168 -18.18 1.39 0.62
C ASN A 168 -16.95 1.61 -0.28
N GLN A 169 -15.76 1.28 0.23
CA GLN A 169 -14.47 1.34 -0.46
C GLN A 169 -13.91 -0.08 -0.79
N GLY A 170 -14.81 -1.04 -0.95
CA GLY A 170 -14.48 -2.37 -1.44
C GLY A 170 -14.24 -3.44 -0.39
N PHE A 171 -14.23 -3.14 0.90
CA PHE A 171 -14.06 -4.14 1.94
C PHE A 171 -15.40 -4.81 2.28
N PHE A 172 -15.37 -6.15 2.34
CA PHE A 172 -16.56 -6.95 2.68
C PHE A 172 -16.83 -6.96 4.19
N ALA A 173 -15.75 -7.00 4.99
CA ALA A 173 -15.83 -7.00 6.44
C ALA A 173 -14.85 -5.97 7.01
N THR A 174 -15.31 -5.26 8.06
CA THR A 174 -14.51 -4.29 8.80
C THR A 174 -14.62 -4.57 10.30
N LYS A 175 -13.53 -4.34 11.04
CA LYS A 175 -13.49 -4.59 12.48
C LYS A 175 -12.51 -3.67 13.20
#